data_b3db3beacb8bf6daa57a35257a855344
#
_entry.id   b3db3beacb8bf6daa57a35257a855344
#
_cell.length_a   1.000
_cell.length_b   1.000
_cell.length_c   1.000
_cell.angle_alpha   90.00
_cell.angle_beta   90.00
_cell.angle_gamma   90.00
#
_symmetry.space_group_name_H-M   'P 1'
#
loop_
_entity.id
_entity.type
_entity.pdbx_description
1 polymer ?
#
loop_
_entity_poly.entity_id
_entity_poly.type
_entity_poly.pdbx_seq_one_letter_code
_entity_poly.pdbx_strand_id
1 'polypeptide(L)'
;MTDLLQQVVEGLGSGAVYASLALALVLIHRFTGIVNFAQGELAMLSTYVAWQLVASGMPFWLALPVTLGVSFAGGMLVERIVIRPVQGAPELTVVIVTVGLFIFVNALAGLIWSFTVKDFPQPFPDGGLDLAGVRVDWSTLGILGVVAVVMGLLYLLFQHTSIGLVMRAVACNPASARLSGIRVGRVLMLGWGLAATVGAVSGVLVAPVLFLEPNMMGGVLIYAFAAATLGGFDSPVGAVLGGLFVGVAETLTGAYVDVIGEDLKVGVPLVIILAVLLVRPQGLFGRAAVERA
;
A
#
# COMPACT_ATOMS: atom_id res chain seq x y z
N MET A 1 -5.41 -20.43 24.84
CA MET A 1 -4.51 -20.65 23.67
C MET A 1 -5.26 -20.46 22.35
N THR A 2 -6.50 -20.95 22.24
CA THR A 2 -7.35 -20.73 21.05
C THR A 2 -7.58 -19.26 20.76
N ASP A 3 -7.88 -18.45 21.80
CA ASP A 3 -8.12 -17.01 21.65
C ASP A 3 -6.88 -16.25 21.12
N LEU A 4 -5.68 -16.57 21.61
CA LEU A 4 -4.44 -15.96 21.11
C LEU A 4 -4.20 -16.32 19.63
N LEU A 5 -4.43 -17.58 19.25
CA LEU A 5 -4.28 -18.00 17.86
C LEU A 5 -5.33 -17.33 16.97
N GLN A 6 -6.56 -17.14 17.46
CA GLN A 6 -7.60 -16.41 16.76
C GLN A 6 -7.18 -14.96 16.49
N GLN A 7 -6.69 -14.26 17.52
CA GLN A 7 -6.18 -12.87 17.38
C GLN A 7 -5.00 -12.77 16.40
N VAL A 8 -4.10 -13.76 16.38
CA VAL A 8 -3.00 -13.80 15.40
C VAL A 8 -3.54 -13.97 13.98
N VAL A 9 -4.52 -14.83 13.76
CA VAL A 9 -5.13 -15.03 12.43
C VAL A 9 -5.84 -13.77 11.96
N GLU A 10 -6.61 -13.10 12.80
CA GLU A 10 -7.26 -11.83 12.50
C GLU A 10 -6.23 -10.74 12.20
N GLY A 11 -5.18 -10.65 13.02
CA GLY A 11 -4.06 -9.73 12.83
C GLY A 11 -3.29 -9.98 11.53
N LEU A 12 -3.17 -11.22 11.07
CA LEU A 12 -2.60 -11.52 9.76
C LEU A 12 -3.48 -11.02 8.61
N GLY A 13 -4.81 -11.08 8.75
CA GLY A 13 -5.75 -10.51 7.78
C GLY A 13 -5.59 -9.00 7.64
N SER A 14 -5.67 -8.27 8.74
CA SER A 14 -5.43 -6.82 8.78
C SER A 14 -4.02 -6.48 8.30
N GLY A 15 -3.02 -7.22 8.77
CA GLY A 15 -1.63 -7.06 8.40
C GLY A 15 -1.35 -7.25 6.91
N ALA A 16 -2.09 -8.13 6.23
CA ALA A 16 -1.98 -8.32 4.79
C ALA A 16 -2.47 -7.09 4.01
N VAL A 17 -3.53 -6.43 4.49
CA VAL A 17 -3.99 -5.14 3.92
C VAL A 17 -2.91 -4.08 4.09
N TYR A 18 -2.35 -3.92 5.30
CA TYR A 18 -1.27 -2.97 5.57
C TYR A 18 -0.03 -3.26 4.72
N ALA A 19 0.32 -4.54 4.58
CA ALA A 19 1.41 -5.01 3.74
C ALA A 19 1.23 -4.62 2.27
N SER A 20 0.01 -4.73 1.73
CA SER A 20 -0.26 -4.39 0.33
C SER A 20 -0.10 -2.89 0.06
N LEU A 21 -0.57 -2.02 0.95
CA LEU A 21 -0.38 -0.58 0.83
C LEU A 21 1.08 -0.16 1.10
N ALA A 22 1.74 -0.78 2.08
CA ALA A 22 3.16 -0.58 2.35
C ALA A 22 4.03 -0.96 1.15
N LEU A 23 3.67 -2.05 0.46
CA LEU A 23 4.34 -2.47 -0.77
C LEU A 23 4.21 -1.41 -1.87
N ALA A 24 3.04 -0.77 -2.02
CA ALA A 24 2.85 0.34 -2.95
C ALA A 24 3.71 1.57 -2.59
N LEU A 25 3.80 1.92 -1.30
CA LEU A 25 4.68 2.99 -0.80
C LEU A 25 6.16 2.70 -1.10
N VAL A 26 6.61 1.48 -0.78
CA VAL A 26 7.99 1.03 -1.00
C VAL A 26 8.34 1.03 -2.49
N LEU A 27 7.41 0.66 -3.38
CA LEU A 27 7.63 0.72 -4.82
C LEU A 27 7.96 2.14 -5.28
N ILE A 28 7.18 3.14 -4.88
CA ILE A 28 7.44 4.55 -5.25
C ILE A 28 8.77 5.02 -4.65
N HIS A 29 8.97 4.81 -3.36
CA HIS A 29 10.19 5.22 -2.68
C HIS A 29 11.44 4.65 -3.34
N ARG A 30 11.42 3.38 -3.70
CA ARG A 30 12.56 2.69 -4.33
C ARG A 30 12.97 3.30 -5.68
N PHE A 31 12.03 3.88 -6.44
CA PHE A 31 12.32 4.49 -7.75
C PHE A 31 12.60 5.98 -7.68
N THR A 32 12.03 6.66 -6.71
CA THR A 32 12.05 8.13 -6.64
C THR A 32 12.83 8.66 -5.44
N GLY A 33 13.09 7.83 -4.42
CA GLY A 33 13.62 8.26 -3.13
C GLY A 33 12.59 9.03 -2.27
N ILE A 34 11.34 9.13 -2.72
CA ILE A 34 10.33 9.98 -2.12
C ILE A 34 9.19 9.13 -1.56
N VAL A 35 8.69 9.53 -0.42
CA VAL A 35 7.49 8.95 0.19
C VAL A 35 6.25 9.64 -0.39
N ASN A 36 5.33 8.86 -0.95
CA ASN A 36 4.08 9.38 -1.50
C ASN A 36 2.97 9.38 -0.45
N PHE A 37 2.69 10.53 0.13
CA PHE A 37 1.60 10.69 1.11
C PHE A 37 0.20 10.54 0.50
N ALA A 38 0.05 10.75 -0.81
CA ALA A 38 -1.22 10.56 -1.51
C ALA A 38 -1.50 9.10 -1.87
N GLN A 39 -0.66 8.13 -1.48
CA GLN A 39 -0.82 6.73 -1.90
C GLN A 39 -2.15 6.12 -1.43
N GLY A 40 -2.57 6.43 -0.21
CA GLY A 40 -3.87 6.01 0.32
C GLY A 40 -5.03 6.58 -0.49
N GLU A 41 -4.98 7.87 -0.81
CA GLU A 41 -6.03 8.55 -1.58
C GLU A 41 -6.14 8.03 -3.02
N LEU A 42 -5.00 7.71 -3.64
CA LEU A 42 -5.01 7.07 -4.97
C LEU A 42 -5.62 5.66 -4.90
N ALA A 43 -5.39 4.92 -3.82
CA ALA A 43 -6.01 3.63 -3.57
C ALA A 43 -7.53 3.78 -3.37
N MET A 44 -7.96 4.73 -2.53
CA MET A 44 -9.37 5.08 -2.30
C MET A 44 -10.07 5.49 -3.60
N LEU A 45 -9.48 6.38 -4.39
CA LEU A 45 -10.04 6.81 -5.68
C LEU A 45 -10.22 5.63 -6.63
N SER A 46 -9.24 4.72 -6.69
CA SER A 46 -9.32 3.50 -7.47
C SER A 46 -10.46 2.59 -7.01
N THR A 47 -10.69 2.53 -5.70
CA THR A 47 -11.79 1.76 -5.12
C THR A 47 -13.15 2.34 -5.49
N TYR A 48 -13.29 3.67 -5.53
CA TYR A 48 -14.49 4.31 -6.06
C TYR A 48 -14.75 3.99 -7.53
N VAL A 49 -13.70 3.90 -8.34
CA VAL A 49 -13.82 3.45 -9.74
C VAL A 49 -14.36 2.01 -9.80
N ALA A 50 -13.82 1.10 -8.98
CA ALA A 50 -14.32 -0.28 -8.88
C ALA A 50 -15.79 -0.32 -8.45
N TRP A 51 -16.13 0.44 -7.41
CA TRP A 51 -17.50 0.55 -6.89
C TRP A 51 -18.46 1.05 -7.97
N GLN A 52 -18.10 2.09 -8.71
CA GLN A 52 -18.91 2.67 -9.77
C GLN A 52 -19.19 1.68 -10.91
N LEU A 53 -18.17 0.89 -11.30
CA LEU A 53 -18.31 -0.16 -12.31
C LEU A 53 -19.27 -1.25 -11.85
N VAL A 54 -19.12 -1.71 -10.60
CA VAL A 54 -20.04 -2.72 -10.02
C VAL A 54 -21.44 -2.17 -9.86
N ALA A 55 -21.60 -0.94 -9.37
CA ALA A 55 -22.90 -0.27 -9.25
C ALA A 55 -23.60 -0.06 -10.61
N SER A 56 -22.84 0.04 -11.71
CA SER A 56 -23.39 0.09 -13.07
C SER A 56 -23.76 -1.29 -13.65
N GLY A 57 -23.65 -2.37 -12.84
CA GLY A 57 -24.04 -3.74 -13.23
C GLY A 57 -22.89 -4.60 -13.75
N MET A 58 -21.64 -4.13 -13.72
CA MET A 58 -20.49 -4.94 -14.12
C MET A 58 -20.18 -5.98 -13.02
N PRO A 59 -19.98 -7.26 -13.36
CA PRO A 59 -19.51 -8.26 -12.39
C PRO A 59 -18.18 -7.85 -11.76
N PHE A 60 -18.03 -8.04 -10.44
CA PHE A 60 -16.83 -7.65 -9.68
C PHE A 60 -15.51 -8.10 -10.35
N TRP A 61 -15.46 -9.37 -10.78
CA TRP A 61 -14.25 -9.95 -11.40
C TRP A 61 -13.90 -9.36 -12.76
N LEU A 62 -14.84 -8.66 -13.44
CA LEU A 62 -14.57 -7.87 -14.64
C LEU A 62 -14.25 -6.41 -14.28
N ALA A 63 -14.89 -5.86 -13.26
CA ALA A 63 -14.61 -4.52 -12.78
C ALA A 63 -13.18 -4.38 -12.24
N LEU A 64 -12.66 -5.40 -11.56
CA LEU A 64 -11.32 -5.39 -10.97
C LEU A 64 -10.21 -5.14 -12.02
N PRO A 65 -10.02 -5.93 -13.09
CA PRO A 65 -8.96 -5.66 -14.08
C PRO A 65 -9.13 -4.31 -14.78
N VAL A 66 -10.36 -3.85 -15.02
CA VAL A 66 -10.61 -2.51 -15.58
C VAL A 66 -10.12 -1.45 -14.61
N THR A 67 -10.46 -1.56 -13.33
CA THR A 67 -9.99 -0.67 -12.26
C THR A 67 -8.47 -0.66 -12.18
N LEU A 68 -7.82 -1.82 -12.21
CA LEU A 68 -6.35 -1.92 -12.17
C LEU A 68 -5.71 -1.21 -13.39
N GLY A 69 -6.31 -1.35 -14.57
CA GLY A 69 -5.88 -0.64 -15.79
C GLY A 69 -6.04 0.87 -15.68
N VAL A 70 -7.19 1.34 -15.17
CA VAL A 70 -7.46 2.76 -14.93
C VAL A 70 -6.50 3.32 -13.87
N SER A 71 -6.26 2.58 -12.79
CA SER A 71 -5.34 2.97 -11.72
C SER A 71 -3.89 3.05 -12.22
N PHE A 72 -3.47 2.10 -13.05
CA PHE A 72 -2.17 2.11 -13.70
C PHE A 72 -1.99 3.37 -14.56
N ALA A 73 -2.95 3.67 -15.42
CA ALA A 73 -2.95 4.86 -16.26
C ALA A 73 -3.00 6.14 -15.43
N GLY A 74 -3.82 6.18 -14.38
CA GLY A 74 -3.92 7.28 -13.43
C GLY A 74 -2.60 7.55 -12.71
N GLY A 75 -1.93 6.52 -12.21
CA GLY A 75 -0.61 6.63 -11.58
C GLY A 75 0.46 7.18 -12.54
N MET A 76 0.45 6.71 -13.80
CA MET A 76 1.33 7.26 -14.85
C MET A 76 1.04 8.74 -15.13
N LEU A 77 -0.24 9.12 -15.12
CA LEU A 77 -0.67 10.49 -15.36
C LEU A 77 -0.26 11.42 -14.21
N VAL A 78 -0.43 10.98 -12.96
CA VAL A 78 0.02 11.68 -11.75
C VAL A 78 1.53 11.92 -11.81
N GLU A 79 2.33 10.90 -12.15
CA GLU A 79 3.78 11.10 -12.32
C GLU A 79 4.05 12.17 -13.38
N ARG A 80 3.41 12.06 -14.54
CA ARG A 80 3.72 12.95 -15.68
C ARG A 80 3.33 14.39 -15.44
N ILE A 81 2.16 14.63 -14.80
CA ILE A 81 1.58 15.99 -14.66
C ILE A 81 2.00 16.63 -13.35
N VAL A 82 2.00 15.86 -12.25
CA VAL A 82 2.19 16.40 -10.89
C VAL A 82 3.62 16.25 -10.41
N ILE A 83 4.18 15.03 -10.52
CA ILE A 83 5.48 14.73 -9.91
C ILE A 83 6.65 15.12 -10.81
N ARG A 84 6.56 14.86 -12.11
CA ARG A 84 7.65 15.16 -13.04
C ARG A 84 8.09 16.61 -13.06
N PRO A 85 7.21 17.62 -12.99
CA PRO A 85 7.63 19.04 -12.94
C PRO A 85 8.46 19.40 -11.70
N VAL A 86 8.27 18.67 -10.60
CA VAL A 86 8.99 18.90 -9.33
C VAL A 86 10.13 17.90 -9.09
N GLN A 87 10.42 17.04 -10.07
CA GLN A 87 11.59 16.16 -10.01
C GLN A 87 12.88 17.00 -10.01
N GLY A 88 13.73 16.79 -8.99
CA GLY A 88 14.95 17.58 -8.80
C GLY A 88 14.77 18.81 -7.91
N ALA A 89 13.55 19.13 -7.47
CA ALA A 89 13.32 20.09 -6.40
C ALA A 89 13.77 19.51 -5.05
N PRO A 90 13.98 20.34 -4.01
CA PRO A 90 14.25 19.87 -2.67
C PRO A 90 13.20 18.87 -2.19
N GLU A 91 13.59 17.86 -1.42
CA GLU A 91 12.70 16.78 -0.93
C GLU A 91 11.43 17.32 -0.27
N LEU A 92 11.54 18.38 0.53
CA LEU A 92 10.41 19.05 1.16
C LEU A 92 9.36 19.53 0.16
N THR A 93 9.80 20.07 -1.00
CA THR A 93 8.87 20.51 -2.05
C THR A 93 8.05 19.36 -2.59
N VAL A 94 8.67 18.21 -2.81
CA VAL A 94 7.97 17.04 -3.32
C VAL A 94 7.00 16.46 -2.27
N VAL A 95 7.40 16.46 -0.99
CA VAL A 95 6.51 16.10 0.13
C VAL A 95 5.27 17.00 0.14
N ILE A 96 5.45 18.33 0.06
CA ILE A 96 4.33 19.29 0.03
C ILE A 96 3.41 19.02 -1.18
N VAL A 97 3.98 18.71 -2.35
CA VAL A 97 3.18 18.37 -3.54
C VAL A 97 2.38 17.08 -3.35
N THR A 98 2.96 16.04 -2.73
CA THR A 98 2.21 14.80 -2.46
C THR A 98 1.14 14.99 -1.39
N VAL A 99 1.35 15.85 -0.38
CA VAL A 99 0.33 16.25 0.60
C VAL A 99 -0.78 17.08 -0.09
N GLY A 100 -0.41 18.00 -0.97
CA GLY A 100 -1.39 18.73 -1.80
C GLY A 100 -2.22 17.80 -2.68
N LEU A 101 -1.58 16.79 -3.28
CA LEU A 101 -2.26 15.75 -4.06
C LEU A 101 -3.22 14.92 -3.19
N PHE A 102 -2.81 14.58 -1.96
CA PHE A 102 -3.67 13.92 -0.96
C PHE A 102 -4.97 14.70 -0.77
N ILE A 103 -4.86 15.99 -0.42
CA ILE A 103 -6.02 16.87 -0.16
C ILE A 103 -6.88 16.99 -1.43
N PHE A 104 -6.25 17.16 -2.59
CA PHE A 104 -6.95 17.30 -3.86
C PHE A 104 -7.76 16.05 -4.22
N VAL A 105 -7.16 14.86 -4.12
CA VAL A 105 -7.82 13.59 -4.48
C VAL A 105 -8.96 13.28 -3.51
N ASN A 106 -8.78 13.54 -2.20
CA ASN A 106 -9.83 13.39 -1.20
C ASN A 106 -11.03 14.30 -1.51
N ALA A 107 -10.77 15.59 -1.74
CA ALA A 107 -11.81 16.56 -2.09
C ALA A 107 -12.52 16.21 -3.41
N LEU A 108 -11.76 15.72 -4.41
CA LEU A 108 -12.30 15.28 -5.70
C LEU A 108 -13.25 14.08 -5.53
N ALA A 109 -12.88 13.10 -4.72
CA ALA A 109 -13.73 11.96 -4.41
C ALA A 109 -15.02 12.41 -3.69
N GLY A 110 -14.90 13.29 -2.70
CA GLY A 110 -16.04 13.86 -2.00
C GLY A 110 -16.97 14.67 -2.91
N LEU A 111 -16.41 15.39 -3.90
CA LEU A 111 -17.18 16.13 -4.89
C LEU A 111 -17.97 15.22 -5.84
N ILE A 112 -17.36 14.12 -6.30
CA ILE A 112 -17.97 13.22 -7.30
C ILE A 112 -18.97 12.26 -6.64
N TRP A 113 -18.60 11.65 -5.51
CA TRP A 113 -19.37 10.57 -4.87
C TRP A 113 -19.99 10.95 -3.52
N SER A 114 -19.79 12.18 -3.04
CA SER A 114 -20.14 12.66 -1.70
C SER A 114 -19.35 11.97 -0.57
N PHE A 115 -19.46 12.50 0.66
CA PHE A 115 -18.87 11.92 1.87
C PHE A 115 -19.77 10.90 2.58
N THR A 116 -20.74 10.34 1.85
CA THR A 116 -21.62 9.31 2.39
C THR A 116 -20.93 7.94 2.30
N VAL A 117 -21.06 7.19 3.37
CA VAL A 117 -20.60 5.80 3.43
C VAL A 117 -21.34 4.95 2.40
N LYS A 118 -20.61 4.13 1.68
CA LYS A 118 -21.13 3.22 0.66
C LYS A 118 -20.71 1.80 0.97
N ASP A 119 -21.63 0.86 0.79
CA ASP A 119 -21.32 -0.55 0.87
C ASP A 119 -20.50 -0.98 -0.35
N PHE A 120 -19.48 -1.78 -0.10
CA PHE A 120 -18.64 -2.37 -1.15
C PHE A 120 -18.85 -3.88 -1.16
N PRO A 121 -19.04 -4.49 -2.34
CA PRO A 121 -19.29 -5.93 -2.42
C PRO A 121 -18.09 -6.74 -1.93
N GLN A 122 -18.35 -7.78 -1.15
CA GLN A 122 -17.32 -8.68 -0.67
C GLN A 122 -16.77 -9.53 -1.84
N PRO A 123 -15.45 -9.54 -2.10
CA PRO A 123 -14.86 -10.32 -3.17
C PRO A 123 -14.80 -11.81 -2.86
N PHE A 124 -14.86 -12.18 -1.58
CA PHE A 124 -14.75 -13.56 -1.09
C PHE A 124 -16.07 -14.02 -0.48
N PRO A 125 -16.40 -15.32 -0.54
CA PRO A 125 -17.61 -15.85 0.06
C PRO A 125 -17.59 -15.75 1.59
N ASP A 126 -18.76 -15.62 2.19
CA ASP A 126 -18.93 -15.68 3.64
C ASP A 126 -18.56 -17.06 4.19
N GLY A 127 -18.07 -17.08 5.45
CA GLY A 127 -17.70 -18.30 6.13
C GLY A 127 -16.19 -18.48 6.24
N GLY A 128 -15.78 -19.66 6.71
CA GLY A 128 -14.36 -19.95 6.98
C GLY A 128 -14.14 -21.42 7.30
N LEU A 129 -12.90 -21.75 7.64
CA LEU A 129 -12.44 -23.06 8.08
C LEU A 129 -12.28 -23.03 9.60
N ASP A 130 -12.88 -23.98 10.30
CA ASP A 130 -12.66 -24.20 11.73
C ASP A 130 -11.53 -25.23 11.91
N LEU A 131 -10.35 -24.74 12.27
CA LEU A 131 -9.17 -25.55 12.51
C LEU A 131 -8.86 -25.61 14.01
N ALA A 132 -9.22 -26.72 14.65
CA ALA A 132 -8.93 -26.97 16.07
C ALA A 132 -9.44 -25.84 17.02
N GLY A 133 -10.60 -25.25 16.72
CA GLY A 133 -11.22 -24.18 17.52
C GLY A 133 -10.74 -22.77 17.16
N VAL A 134 -9.97 -22.62 16.08
CA VAL A 134 -9.60 -21.33 15.47
C VAL A 134 -10.35 -21.19 14.15
N ARG A 135 -11.11 -20.12 14.01
CA ARG A 135 -11.84 -19.81 12.77
C ARG A 135 -10.97 -18.96 11.85
N VAL A 136 -10.74 -19.45 10.65
CA VAL A 136 -10.02 -18.74 9.60
C VAL A 136 -11.01 -18.40 8.49
N ASP A 137 -11.38 -17.12 8.37
CA ASP A 137 -12.33 -16.67 7.37
C ASP A 137 -11.76 -16.73 5.95
N TRP A 138 -12.62 -17.03 4.97
CA TRP A 138 -12.24 -17.06 3.55
C TRP A 138 -11.73 -15.71 3.08
N SER A 139 -12.21 -14.61 3.65
CA SER A 139 -11.71 -13.26 3.37
C SER A 139 -10.24 -13.10 3.77
N THR A 140 -9.85 -13.55 4.97
CA THR A 140 -8.46 -13.52 5.44
C THR A 140 -7.53 -14.32 4.52
N LEU A 141 -7.92 -15.55 4.17
CA LEU A 141 -7.15 -16.38 3.25
C LEU A 141 -7.07 -15.76 1.84
N GLY A 142 -8.18 -15.20 1.38
CA GLY A 142 -8.25 -14.51 0.10
C GLY A 142 -7.34 -13.29 0.04
N ILE A 143 -7.35 -12.44 1.06
CA ILE A 143 -6.49 -11.25 1.15
C ILE A 143 -5.02 -11.67 1.17
N LEU A 144 -4.64 -12.63 2.03
CA LEU A 144 -3.27 -13.18 2.08
C LEU A 144 -2.86 -13.76 0.73
N GLY A 145 -3.74 -14.51 0.08
CA GLY A 145 -3.50 -15.09 -1.23
C GLY A 145 -3.28 -14.02 -2.31
N VAL A 146 -4.11 -12.97 -2.35
CA VAL A 146 -3.96 -11.86 -3.30
C VAL A 146 -2.66 -11.12 -3.06
N VAL A 147 -2.29 -10.82 -1.80
CA VAL A 147 -1.03 -10.15 -1.47
C VAL A 147 0.17 -11.01 -1.89
N ALA A 148 0.12 -12.32 -1.64
CA ALA A 148 1.16 -13.24 -2.07
C ALA A 148 1.30 -13.29 -3.61
N VAL A 149 0.17 -13.29 -4.34
CA VAL A 149 0.16 -13.25 -5.81
C VAL A 149 0.75 -11.93 -6.33
N VAL A 150 0.31 -10.79 -5.79
CA VAL A 150 0.86 -9.47 -6.15
C VAL A 150 2.36 -9.42 -5.93
N MET A 151 2.83 -9.88 -4.77
CA MET A 151 4.24 -9.94 -4.44
C MET A 151 5.03 -10.87 -5.39
N GLY A 152 4.47 -12.03 -5.70
CA GLY A 152 5.04 -12.97 -6.67
C GLY A 152 5.13 -12.35 -8.07
N LEU A 153 4.08 -11.69 -8.55
CA LEU A 153 4.07 -11.01 -9.84
C LEU A 153 5.12 -9.88 -9.90
N LEU A 154 5.21 -9.07 -8.84
CA LEU A 154 6.24 -8.03 -8.75
C LEU A 154 7.65 -8.63 -8.70
N TYR A 155 7.85 -9.70 -7.95
CA TYR A 155 9.13 -10.41 -7.93
C TYR A 155 9.51 -10.91 -9.33
N LEU A 156 8.58 -11.56 -10.04
CA LEU A 156 8.79 -12.04 -11.41
C LEU A 156 9.09 -10.86 -12.35
N LEU A 157 8.31 -9.77 -12.26
CA LEU A 157 8.52 -8.57 -13.05
C LEU A 157 9.93 -8.01 -12.83
N PHE A 158 10.34 -7.83 -11.57
CA PHE A 158 11.62 -7.19 -11.26
C PHE A 158 12.82 -8.10 -11.51
N GLN A 159 12.71 -9.40 -11.28
CA GLN A 159 13.86 -10.30 -11.37
C GLN A 159 14.02 -10.97 -12.76
N HIS A 160 12.90 -11.21 -13.44
CA HIS A 160 12.91 -12.05 -14.64
C HIS A 160 12.52 -11.31 -15.94
N THR A 161 12.30 -9.97 -15.89
CA THR A 161 11.98 -9.21 -17.10
C THR A 161 13.02 -8.14 -17.43
N SER A 162 13.13 -7.79 -18.72
CA SER A 162 13.96 -6.67 -19.20
C SER A 162 13.48 -5.33 -18.63
N ILE A 163 12.16 -5.15 -18.45
CA ILE A 163 11.58 -3.96 -17.82
C ILE A 163 12.06 -3.85 -16.39
N GLY A 164 12.02 -4.93 -15.61
CA GLY A 164 12.51 -4.96 -14.24
C GLY A 164 14.02 -4.67 -14.15
N LEU A 165 14.82 -5.15 -15.10
CA LEU A 165 16.24 -4.81 -15.17
C LEU A 165 16.45 -3.30 -15.34
N VAL A 166 15.73 -2.69 -16.29
CA VAL A 166 15.79 -1.24 -16.55
C VAL A 166 15.31 -0.44 -15.33
N MET A 167 14.24 -0.88 -14.67
CA MET A 167 13.73 -0.25 -13.45
C MET A 167 14.76 -0.30 -12.32
N ARG A 168 15.44 -1.42 -12.11
CA ARG A 168 16.51 -1.55 -11.11
C ARG A 168 17.71 -0.67 -11.45
N ALA A 169 18.10 -0.57 -12.71
CA ALA A 169 19.19 0.32 -13.14
C ALA A 169 18.87 1.80 -12.84
N VAL A 170 17.63 2.24 -13.11
CA VAL A 170 17.18 3.61 -12.78
C VAL A 170 17.13 3.83 -11.27
N ALA A 171 16.67 2.84 -10.50
CA ALA A 171 16.63 2.92 -9.03
C ALA A 171 18.05 3.02 -8.41
N CYS A 172 19.05 2.35 -9.00
CA CYS A 172 20.43 2.42 -8.52
C CYS A 172 21.10 3.74 -8.83
N ASN A 173 21.01 4.23 -10.07
CA ASN A 173 21.62 5.50 -10.50
C ASN A 173 20.90 6.06 -11.74
N PRO A 174 19.98 7.02 -11.55
CA PRO A 174 19.24 7.63 -12.66
C PRO A 174 20.15 8.37 -13.67
N ALA A 175 21.26 8.96 -13.19
CA ALA A 175 22.19 9.69 -14.07
C ALA A 175 22.95 8.74 -15.01
N SER A 176 23.51 7.67 -14.47
CA SER A 176 24.17 6.62 -15.26
C SER A 176 23.23 5.92 -16.22
N ALA A 177 21.98 5.69 -15.79
CA ALA A 177 20.94 5.11 -16.65
C ALA A 177 20.62 6.00 -17.85
N ARG A 178 20.57 7.34 -17.66
CA ARG A 178 20.40 8.31 -18.77
C ARG A 178 21.56 8.26 -19.76
N LEU A 179 22.79 8.19 -19.27
CA LEU A 179 23.98 8.08 -20.13
C LEU A 179 23.98 6.77 -20.96
N SER A 180 23.37 5.71 -20.44
CA SER A 180 23.17 4.43 -21.14
C SER A 180 21.97 4.47 -22.11
N GLY A 181 21.36 5.61 -22.37
CA GLY A 181 20.24 5.77 -23.30
C GLY A 181 18.85 5.40 -22.73
N ILE A 182 18.76 5.11 -21.42
CA ILE A 182 17.47 4.78 -20.78
C ILE A 182 16.64 6.05 -20.57
N ARG A 183 15.39 6.03 -21.01
CA ARG A 183 14.43 7.11 -20.80
C ARG A 183 13.87 7.08 -19.39
N VAL A 184 14.64 7.60 -18.41
CA VAL A 184 14.30 7.56 -16.95
C VAL A 184 12.86 8.01 -16.69
N GLY A 185 12.38 9.09 -17.29
CA GLY A 185 10.99 9.54 -17.07
C GLY A 185 9.90 8.54 -17.46
N ARG A 186 10.13 7.67 -18.46
CA ARG A 186 9.18 6.58 -18.78
C ARG A 186 9.20 5.47 -17.71
N VAL A 187 10.39 5.19 -17.19
CA VAL A 187 10.57 4.17 -16.15
C VAL A 187 9.89 4.61 -14.86
N LEU A 188 10.02 5.90 -14.50
CA LEU A 188 9.35 6.46 -13.32
C LEU A 188 7.82 6.43 -13.49
N MET A 189 7.30 6.79 -14.68
CA MET A 189 5.86 6.63 -14.98
C MET A 189 5.38 5.20 -14.75
N LEU A 190 6.10 4.20 -15.24
CA LEU A 190 5.76 2.79 -15.03
C LEU A 190 5.78 2.43 -13.55
N GLY A 191 6.76 2.91 -12.79
CA GLY A 191 6.84 2.72 -11.34
C GLY A 191 5.61 3.27 -10.60
N TRP A 192 5.20 4.50 -10.93
CA TRP A 192 3.99 5.12 -10.37
C TRP A 192 2.71 4.39 -10.78
N GLY A 193 2.62 3.96 -12.04
CA GLY A 193 1.52 3.14 -12.51
C GLY A 193 1.39 1.82 -11.73
N LEU A 194 2.51 1.09 -11.56
CA LEU A 194 2.55 -0.15 -10.79
C LEU A 194 2.15 0.08 -9.33
N ALA A 195 2.68 1.12 -8.69
CA ALA A 195 2.34 1.44 -7.30
C ALA A 195 0.87 1.82 -7.13
N ALA A 196 0.30 2.59 -8.07
CA ALA A 196 -1.14 2.89 -8.08
C ALA A 196 -1.99 1.63 -8.24
N THR A 197 -1.55 0.68 -9.09
CA THR A 197 -2.22 -0.61 -9.27
C THR A 197 -2.19 -1.45 -7.99
N VAL A 198 -1.05 -1.54 -7.31
CA VAL A 198 -0.93 -2.25 -6.03
C VAL A 198 -1.78 -1.56 -4.96
N GLY A 199 -1.78 -0.22 -4.93
CA GLY A 199 -2.65 0.56 -4.05
C GLY A 199 -4.14 0.30 -4.33
N ALA A 200 -4.54 0.18 -5.61
CA ALA A 200 -5.91 -0.15 -5.98
C ALA A 200 -6.34 -1.53 -5.45
N VAL A 201 -5.45 -2.52 -5.52
CA VAL A 201 -5.70 -3.83 -4.91
C VAL A 201 -5.92 -3.68 -3.40
N SER A 202 -5.05 -2.92 -2.70
CA SER A 202 -5.19 -2.66 -1.26
C SER A 202 -6.55 -2.02 -0.93
N GLY A 203 -6.94 -0.97 -1.65
CA GLY A 203 -8.20 -0.27 -1.43
C GLY A 203 -9.43 -1.17 -1.64
N VAL A 204 -9.43 -1.98 -2.71
CA VAL A 204 -10.51 -2.93 -3.00
C VAL A 204 -10.61 -4.03 -1.95
N LEU A 205 -9.49 -4.49 -1.40
CA LEU A 205 -9.47 -5.53 -0.36
C LEU A 205 -9.96 -5.00 1.00
N VAL A 206 -9.73 -3.73 1.31
CA VAL A 206 -10.10 -3.15 2.61
C VAL A 206 -11.50 -2.56 2.63
N ALA A 207 -12.04 -2.14 1.49
CA ALA A 207 -13.34 -1.46 1.39
C ALA A 207 -14.52 -2.25 1.96
N PRO A 208 -14.60 -3.59 1.84
CA PRO A 208 -15.67 -4.36 2.47
C PRO A 208 -15.64 -4.32 4.00
N VAL A 209 -14.48 -4.06 4.61
CA VAL A 209 -14.28 -4.06 6.07
C VAL A 209 -14.48 -2.66 6.65
N LEU A 210 -13.89 -1.64 6.01
CA LEU A 210 -13.93 -0.25 6.49
C LEU A 210 -15.07 0.57 5.91
N PHE A 211 -15.83 0.01 4.98
CA PHE A 211 -16.78 0.71 4.11
C PHE A 211 -16.09 1.74 3.20
N LEU A 212 -16.74 2.05 2.08
CA LEU A 212 -16.19 2.99 1.10
C LEU A 212 -16.63 4.42 1.44
N GLU A 213 -15.68 5.22 1.88
CA GLU A 213 -15.83 6.66 2.07
C GLU A 213 -14.50 7.37 1.71
N PRO A 214 -14.51 8.70 1.46
CA PRO A 214 -13.27 9.41 1.08
C PRO A 214 -12.15 9.33 2.11
N ASN A 215 -12.43 9.14 3.40
CA ASN A 215 -11.42 9.09 4.46
C ASN A 215 -10.96 7.66 4.84
N MET A 216 -11.49 6.62 4.19
CA MET A 216 -11.27 5.23 4.59
C MET A 216 -9.79 4.81 4.65
N MET A 217 -8.95 5.38 3.80
CA MET A 217 -7.54 4.99 3.71
C MET A 217 -6.63 5.75 4.69
N GLY A 218 -7.13 6.78 5.39
CA GLY A 218 -6.32 7.59 6.30
C GLY A 218 -5.70 6.78 7.45
N GLY A 219 -6.50 5.96 8.11
CA GLY A 219 -6.01 5.02 9.14
C GLY A 219 -5.06 3.98 8.56
N VAL A 220 -5.48 3.31 7.48
CA VAL A 220 -4.68 2.26 6.81
C VAL A 220 -3.31 2.78 6.38
N LEU A 221 -3.23 4.04 5.94
CA LEU A 221 -1.97 4.67 5.53
C LEU A 221 -0.97 4.75 6.68
N ILE A 222 -1.41 5.06 7.91
CA ILE A 222 -0.54 5.12 9.10
C ILE A 222 0.05 3.73 9.39
N TYR A 223 -0.77 2.69 9.35
CA TYR A 223 -0.31 1.30 9.53
C TYR A 223 0.65 0.87 8.41
N ALA A 224 0.36 1.27 7.17
CA ALA A 224 1.24 0.99 6.04
C ALA A 224 2.58 1.72 6.15
N PHE A 225 2.62 2.95 6.67
CA PHE A 225 3.86 3.64 7.00
C PHE A 225 4.66 2.93 8.09
N ALA A 226 4.00 2.45 9.14
CA ALA A 226 4.66 1.66 10.19
C ALA A 226 5.26 0.37 9.60
N ALA A 227 4.50 -0.31 8.74
CA ALA A 227 4.94 -1.50 8.04
C ALA A 227 6.17 -1.25 7.14
N ALA A 228 6.12 -0.18 6.33
CA ALA A 228 7.22 0.22 5.47
C ALA A 228 8.46 0.68 6.26
N THR A 229 8.26 1.40 7.37
CA THR A 229 9.34 1.84 8.26
C THR A 229 9.99 0.64 8.96
N LEU A 230 9.19 -0.25 9.53
CA LEU A 230 9.68 -1.46 10.19
C LEU A 230 10.40 -2.38 9.19
N GLY A 231 9.81 -2.60 8.04
CA GLY A 231 10.36 -3.44 6.99
C GLY A 231 11.57 -2.84 6.28
N GLY A 232 11.63 -1.51 6.20
CA GLY A 232 12.59 -0.73 5.43
C GLY A 232 12.04 -0.32 4.07
N PHE A 233 12.09 0.99 3.75
CA PHE A 233 11.54 1.56 2.51
C PHE A 233 12.21 1.08 1.22
N ASP A 234 13.36 0.38 1.31
CA ASP A 234 14.07 -0.19 0.18
C ASP A 234 13.76 -1.67 -0.07
N SER A 235 12.99 -2.30 0.83
CA SER A 235 12.74 -3.74 0.81
C SER A 235 11.25 -4.09 0.64
N PRO A 236 10.80 -4.50 -0.57
CA PRO A 236 9.43 -4.97 -0.77
C PRO A 236 9.04 -6.17 0.13
N VAL A 237 9.99 -7.11 0.32
CA VAL A 237 9.78 -8.24 1.23
C VAL A 237 9.66 -7.76 2.68
N GLY A 238 10.51 -6.81 3.07
CA GLY A 238 10.47 -6.19 4.39
C GLY A 238 9.13 -5.49 4.64
N ALA A 239 8.59 -4.74 3.66
CA ALA A 239 7.29 -4.08 3.77
C ALA A 239 6.16 -5.07 4.04
N VAL A 240 6.17 -6.23 3.35
CA VAL A 240 5.14 -7.26 3.56
C VAL A 240 5.27 -7.89 4.94
N LEU A 241 6.47 -8.30 5.35
CA LEU A 241 6.70 -8.86 6.69
C LEU A 241 6.39 -7.83 7.78
N GLY A 242 6.77 -6.57 7.56
CA GLY A 242 6.44 -5.45 8.44
C GLY A 242 4.93 -5.26 8.58
N GLY A 243 4.19 -5.34 7.49
CA GLY A 243 2.72 -5.22 7.50
C GLY A 243 2.05 -6.33 8.29
N LEU A 244 2.46 -7.58 8.06
CA LEU A 244 1.96 -8.72 8.82
C LEU A 244 2.27 -8.59 10.31
N PHE A 245 3.49 -8.15 10.66
CA PHE A 245 3.86 -7.92 12.05
C PHE A 245 3.04 -6.79 12.69
N VAL A 246 2.87 -5.67 12.00
CA VAL A 246 2.09 -4.51 12.50
C VAL A 246 0.64 -4.90 12.74
N GLY A 247 0.02 -5.65 11.83
CA GLY A 247 -1.36 -6.12 11.99
C GLY A 247 -1.53 -7.06 13.18
N VAL A 248 -0.61 -8.02 13.35
CA VAL A 248 -0.63 -8.92 14.52
C VAL A 248 -0.38 -8.13 15.82
N ALA A 249 0.59 -7.21 15.82
CA ALA A 249 0.89 -6.39 17.00
C ALA A 249 -0.30 -5.50 17.39
N GLU A 250 -0.96 -4.88 16.42
CA GLU A 250 -2.18 -4.10 16.64
C GLU A 250 -3.29 -4.94 17.28
N THR A 251 -3.61 -6.08 16.67
CA THR A 251 -4.70 -6.93 17.13
C THR A 251 -4.44 -7.49 18.53
N LEU A 252 -3.22 -7.99 18.77
CA LEU A 252 -2.85 -8.48 20.12
C LEU A 252 -2.85 -7.35 21.17
N THR A 253 -2.36 -6.17 20.82
CA THR A 253 -2.33 -5.05 21.76
C THR A 253 -3.75 -4.58 22.08
N GLY A 254 -4.64 -4.49 21.09
CA GLY A 254 -6.04 -4.15 21.31
C GLY A 254 -6.80 -5.17 22.14
N ALA A 255 -6.46 -6.47 22.02
CA ALA A 255 -7.13 -7.55 22.72
C ALA A 255 -6.66 -7.74 24.18
N TYR A 256 -5.36 -7.48 24.45
CA TYR A 256 -4.74 -7.83 25.75
C TYR A 256 -4.27 -6.65 26.57
N VAL A 257 -4.27 -5.43 26.04
CA VAL A 257 -3.84 -4.22 26.77
C VAL A 257 -5.04 -3.32 27.01
N ASP A 258 -5.69 -3.50 28.18
CA ASP A 258 -6.93 -2.79 28.56
C ASP A 258 -6.83 -1.27 28.46
N VAL A 259 -5.63 -0.70 28.69
CA VAL A 259 -5.39 0.77 28.62
C VAL A 259 -5.49 1.28 27.18
N ILE A 260 -5.17 0.45 26.19
CA ILE A 260 -5.19 0.81 24.77
C ILE A 260 -6.60 0.56 24.19
N GLY A 261 -7.21 -0.58 24.49
CA GLY A 261 -8.53 -0.93 24.02
C GLY A 261 -8.68 -0.72 22.49
N GLU A 262 -9.92 -0.55 22.04
CA GLU A 262 -10.25 -0.30 20.63
C GLU A 262 -9.88 1.13 20.18
N ASP A 263 -10.01 2.12 21.09
CA ASP A 263 -9.91 3.55 20.74
C ASP A 263 -8.48 4.03 20.49
N LEU A 264 -7.49 3.41 21.14
CA LEU A 264 -6.08 3.81 21.04
C LEU A 264 -5.22 2.88 20.17
N LYS A 265 -5.83 1.95 19.45
CA LYS A 265 -5.12 1.02 18.54
C LYS A 265 -4.19 1.75 17.56
N VAL A 266 -4.58 2.94 17.09
CA VAL A 266 -3.75 3.79 16.21
C VAL A 266 -2.42 4.23 16.87
N GLY A 267 -2.33 4.16 18.18
CA GLY A 267 -1.07 4.40 18.90
C GLY A 267 -0.01 3.34 18.64
N VAL A 268 -0.40 2.10 18.35
CA VAL A 268 0.53 0.97 18.14
C VAL A 268 1.46 1.24 16.94
N PRO A 269 0.98 1.56 15.73
CA PRO A 269 1.86 1.87 14.61
C PRO A 269 2.75 3.08 14.86
N LEU A 270 2.27 4.12 15.57
CA LEU A 270 3.08 5.28 15.90
C LEU A 270 4.24 4.93 16.85
N VAL A 271 4.00 4.09 17.85
CA VAL A 271 5.06 3.58 18.74
C VAL A 271 6.06 2.73 17.95
N ILE A 272 5.60 1.88 17.04
CA ILE A 272 6.48 1.08 16.17
C ILE A 272 7.36 1.98 15.29
N ILE A 273 6.79 3.02 14.66
CA ILE A 273 7.55 3.98 13.85
C ILE A 273 8.63 4.64 14.71
N LEU A 274 8.27 5.17 15.86
CA LEU A 274 9.22 5.86 16.76
C LEU A 274 10.33 4.90 17.23
N ALA A 275 9.97 3.70 17.67
CA ALA A 275 10.94 2.70 18.12
C ALA A 275 11.93 2.32 17.02
N VAL A 276 11.43 2.09 15.81
CA VAL A 276 12.28 1.75 14.66
C VAL A 276 13.20 2.90 14.27
N LEU A 277 12.69 4.14 14.21
CA LEU A 277 13.50 5.30 13.86
C LEU A 277 14.60 5.57 14.90
N LEU A 278 14.34 5.32 16.18
CA LEU A 278 15.32 5.49 17.25
C LEU A 278 16.39 4.39 17.28
N VAL A 279 16.01 3.13 17.00
CA VAL A 279 16.90 1.97 17.14
C VAL A 279 17.57 1.61 15.82
N ARG A 280 16.81 1.63 14.71
CA ARG A 280 17.28 1.20 13.39
C ARG A 280 16.57 1.96 12.27
N PRO A 281 16.93 3.23 11.99
CA PRO A 281 16.21 4.12 11.09
C PRO A 281 16.08 3.60 9.63
N GLN A 282 16.87 2.60 9.25
CA GLN A 282 16.80 1.95 7.94
C GLN A 282 15.76 0.82 7.87
N GLY A 283 15.11 0.50 8.99
CA GLY A 283 14.23 -0.67 9.11
C GLY A 283 15.00 -2.00 9.25
N LEU A 284 14.26 -3.10 9.44
CA LEU A 284 14.85 -4.42 9.68
C LEU A 284 15.58 -5.00 8.45
N PHE A 285 15.04 -4.73 7.25
CA PHE A 285 15.54 -5.25 5.96
C PHE A 285 16.08 -4.15 5.03
N GLY A 286 16.18 -2.91 5.53
CA GLY A 286 16.75 -1.78 4.80
C GLY A 286 18.26 -1.93 4.58
N ARG A 287 18.78 -1.31 3.53
CA ARG A 287 20.22 -1.29 3.23
C ARG A 287 20.85 -0.05 3.86
N ALA A 288 22.01 -0.22 4.49
CA ALA A 288 22.81 0.92 4.94
C ALA A 288 23.20 1.79 3.73
N ALA A 289 22.94 3.10 3.82
CA ALA A 289 23.46 4.05 2.85
C ALA A 289 25.01 3.96 2.92
N VAL A 290 25.63 3.53 1.83
CA VAL A 290 27.09 3.58 1.71
C VAL A 290 27.41 5.01 1.30
N GLU A 291 27.75 5.86 2.28
CA GLU A 291 28.38 7.13 1.98
C GLU A 291 29.73 6.82 1.32
N ARG A 292 29.82 7.05 0.01
CA ARG A 292 31.10 7.09 -0.68
C ARG A 292 31.70 8.46 -0.39
N ALA A 293 32.71 8.44 0.49
CA ALA A 293 33.60 9.57 0.70
C ALA A 293 34.33 9.93 -0.61
#